data_16b3967ebcf522468085bb124375bb09
#
_entry.id   16b3967ebcf522468085bb124375bb09
#
_cell.length_a   1.000
_cell.length_b   1.000
_cell.length_c   1.000
_cell.angle_alpha   90.00
_cell.angle_beta   90.00
_cell.angle_gamma   90.00
#
_symmetry.space_group_name_H-M   'P 1'
#
loop_
_entity.id
_entity.type
_entity.pdbx_description
1 polymer ?
#
loop_
_entity_poly.entity_id
_entity_poly.type
_entity_poly.pdbx_seq_one_letter_code
_entity_poly.pdbx_strand_id
1 'polypeptide(L)'
;DCEDDGPYCGDGECNGDEDEDSCPEDCGGVEDCVEGWDGDACTMDVNSIHVTSSGTVLYNTDTPIAGFQFDLDGASIVSAAGGNSEAAGFMISANDATVLGFSLSGATIDGCGTMIELELDGSASGLSGIIISDAAGSEISYTYFDGGEGSDGPCCGDGECNGNENSDNCPEDCEDDGPYCGDGECNGDE
;
A
#
# COMPACT_ATOMS: atom_id res chain seq x y z
N ASP A 1 49.37 18.96 -5.10
CA ASP A 1 48.36 19.57 -4.29
C ASP A 1 47.02 19.12 -4.91
N CYS A 2 46.41 18.08 -4.34
CA CYS A 2 45.03 17.73 -4.61
C CYS A 2 44.22 18.78 -3.87
N GLU A 3 43.62 19.72 -4.60
CA GLU A 3 42.63 20.61 -4.07
C GLU A 3 41.44 19.73 -3.71
N ASP A 4 41.05 19.78 -2.47
CA ASP A 4 39.89 19.17 -1.89
C ASP A 4 38.70 19.83 -2.60
N ASP A 5 38.16 19.17 -3.63
CA ASP A 5 36.90 19.57 -4.24
C ASP A 5 35.86 19.26 -3.18
N GLY A 6 35.45 20.31 -2.45
CA GLY A 6 34.43 20.22 -1.44
C GLY A 6 33.15 19.62 -2.02
N PRO A 7 32.18 19.29 -1.17
CA PRO A 7 30.93 18.67 -1.60
C PRO A 7 30.33 19.47 -2.75
N TYR A 8 30.04 18.82 -3.88
CA TYR A 8 29.40 19.44 -5.03
C TYR A 8 28.38 18.49 -5.63
N CYS A 9 27.31 19.08 -6.10
CA CYS A 9 26.19 18.36 -6.72
C CYS A 9 26.65 17.46 -7.87
N GLY A 10 26.27 16.18 -7.86
CA GLY A 10 26.61 15.17 -8.86
C GLY A 10 27.78 14.27 -8.47
N ASP A 11 28.17 14.24 -7.20
CA ASP A 11 29.19 13.31 -6.71
C ASP A 11 28.59 11.98 -6.19
N GLY A 12 27.25 11.90 -6.11
CA GLY A 12 26.51 10.73 -5.66
C GLY A 12 26.35 10.62 -4.14
N GLU A 13 26.81 11.64 -3.38
CA GLU A 13 26.67 11.67 -1.93
C GLU A 13 25.98 12.96 -1.48
N CYS A 14 24.86 12.88 -0.78
CA CYS A 14 24.21 14.03 -0.15
C CYS A 14 25.03 14.50 1.05
N ASN A 15 25.89 15.49 0.89
CA ASN A 15 26.79 15.92 1.93
C ASN A 15 27.04 17.43 1.94
N GLY A 16 27.69 17.95 2.97
CA GLY A 16 28.02 19.37 3.09
C GLY A 16 26.80 20.27 3.31
N ASP A 17 26.62 21.24 2.41
CA ASP A 17 25.50 22.18 2.40
C ASP A 17 24.45 21.82 1.32
N GLU A 18 24.51 20.60 0.81
CA GLU A 18 23.57 20.09 -0.18
C GLU A 18 22.23 19.74 0.50
N ASP A 19 21.15 20.02 -0.19
CA ASP A 19 19.80 19.65 0.18
C ASP A 19 18.98 19.33 -1.08
N GLU A 20 17.78 18.81 -0.90
CA GLU A 20 16.86 18.42 -1.97
C GLU A 20 16.55 19.58 -2.94
N ASP A 21 16.59 20.84 -2.48
CA ASP A 21 16.34 22.03 -3.30
C ASP A 21 17.59 22.45 -4.10
N SER A 22 18.78 22.27 -3.53
CA SER A 22 20.06 22.70 -4.12
C SER A 22 20.72 21.62 -4.97
N CYS A 23 20.53 20.37 -4.61
CA CYS A 23 21.13 19.21 -5.26
C CYS A 23 20.16 18.01 -5.33
N PRO A 24 19.10 18.07 -6.15
CA PRO A 24 18.13 16.99 -6.26
C PRO A 24 18.70 15.69 -6.85
N GLU A 25 19.87 15.72 -7.49
CA GLU A 25 20.51 14.52 -8.03
C GLU A 25 21.24 13.70 -6.96
N ASP A 26 21.72 14.32 -5.88
CA ASP A 26 22.43 13.65 -4.79
C ASP A 26 21.57 13.58 -3.51
N CYS A 27 20.75 14.61 -3.29
CA CYS A 27 19.86 14.72 -2.14
C CYS A 27 18.36 14.62 -2.51
N GLY A 28 18.03 14.49 -3.80
CA GLY A 28 16.72 14.12 -4.27
C GLY A 28 16.52 12.66 -3.92
N GLY A 29 16.23 12.43 -2.64
CA GLY A 29 15.89 11.11 -2.17
C GLY A 29 14.78 10.56 -3.04
N VAL A 30 14.87 9.29 -3.39
CA VAL A 30 13.76 8.41 -3.68
C VAL A 30 12.56 8.97 -2.92
N GLU A 31 11.51 9.36 -3.64
CA GLU A 31 10.26 9.84 -3.04
C GLU A 31 10.00 8.96 -1.84
N ASP A 32 9.93 9.59 -0.66
CA ASP A 32 9.79 8.96 0.63
C ASP A 32 9.16 7.58 0.51
N CYS A 33 9.96 6.55 0.69
CA CYS A 33 9.42 5.30 1.16
C CYS A 33 8.81 5.63 2.51
N VAL A 34 7.55 5.99 2.51
CA VAL A 34 6.81 6.29 3.72
C VAL A 34 6.87 4.99 4.51
N GLU A 35 7.70 4.98 5.54
CA GLU A 35 7.71 3.89 6.51
C GLU A 35 6.29 3.72 7.04
N GLY A 36 5.56 2.80 6.43
CA GLY A 36 4.20 2.47 6.78
C GLY A 36 3.17 3.50 6.31
N TRP A 37 2.17 3.01 5.60
CA TRP A 37 0.97 3.77 5.28
C TRP A 37 0.40 4.47 6.54
N ASP A 38 0.08 5.75 6.43
CA ASP A 38 -0.36 6.61 7.53
C ASP A 38 -1.74 6.25 8.10
N GLY A 39 -2.40 5.24 7.53
CA GLY A 39 -3.75 4.81 7.92
C GLY A 39 -4.87 5.67 7.32
N ASP A 40 -4.55 6.63 6.44
CA ASP A 40 -5.57 7.43 5.76
C ASP A 40 -6.11 6.67 4.55
N ALA A 41 -7.40 6.36 4.58
CA ALA A 41 -8.08 5.72 3.46
C ALA A 41 -7.97 6.51 2.14
N CYS A 42 -7.78 7.82 2.21
CA CYS A 42 -7.71 8.69 1.04
C CYS A 42 -6.35 8.65 0.33
N THR A 43 -5.33 8.11 0.97
CA THR A 43 -4.00 7.87 0.38
C THR A 43 -3.86 6.47 -0.24
N MET A 44 -4.86 5.58 -0.02
CA MET A 44 -4.91 4.28 -0.67
C MET A 44 -5.13 4.41 -2.18
N ASP A 45 -4.75 3.40 -2.92
CA ASP A 45 -5.09 3.28 -4.35
C ASP A 45 -6.59 3.39 -4.59
N VAL A 46 -6.98 4.03 -5.69
CA VAL A 46 -8.38 4.14 -6.08
C VAL A 46 -8.96 2.76 -6.40
N ASN A 47 -10.18 2.48 -5.92
CA ASN A 47 -10.84 1.19 -5.99
C ASN A 47 -10.09 0.10 -5.22
N SER A 48 -9.68 0.44 -4.02
CA SER A 48 -9.08 -0.48 -3.07
C SER A 48 -9.79 -0.49 -1.72
N ILE A 49 -9.58 -1.57 -0.98
CA ILE A 49 -10.14 -1.83 0.35
C ILE A 49 -9.05 -2.40 1.26
N HIS A 50 -9.06 -2.00 2.51
CA HIS A 50 -8.10 -2.45 3.52
C HIS A 50 -8.83 -2.78 4.82
N VAL A 51 -8.30 -3.71 5.61
CA VAL A 51 -8.75 -3.94 6.99
C VAL A 51 -7.58 -3.77 7.95
N THR A 52 -7.78 -2.96 8.96
CA THR A 52 -6.81 -2.85 10.07
C THR A 52 -6.87 -4.10 10.94
N SER A 53 -5.79 -4.40 11.65
CA SER A 53 -5.74 -5.52 12.61
C SER A 53 -6.83 -5.46 13.69
N SER A 54 -7.36 -4.26 13.97
CA SER A 54 -8.45 -4.01 14.93
C SER A 54 -9.85 -4.15 14.35
N GLY A 55 -10.01 -4.32 13.02
CA GLY A 55 -11.29 -4.55 12.35
C GLY A 55 -11.92 -3.32 11.69
N THR A 56 -11.23 -2.20 11.58
CA THR A 56 -11.70 -1.07 10.78
C THR A 56 -11.48 -1.38 9.31
N VAL A 57 -12.54 -1.40 8.51
CA VAL A 57 -12.48 -1.60 7.06
C VAL A 57 -12.52 -0.25 6.36
N LEU A 58 -11.46 0.05 5.64
CA LEU A 58 -11.24 1.29 4.91
C LEU A 58 -11.44 1.08 3.41
N TYR A 59 -11.83 2.13 2.70
CA TYR A 59 -12.01 2.08 1.24
C TYR A 59 -11.63 3.40 0.59
N ASN A 60 -11.21 3.32 -0.67
CA ASN A 60 -11.08 4.45 -1.59
C ASN A 60 -11.73 4.08 -2.92
N THR A 61 -12.60 4.94 -3.47
CA THR A 61 -13.35 4.66 -4.69
C THR A 61 -13.57 5.91 -5.53
N ASP A 62 -13.56 5.75 -6.85
CA ASP A 62 -14.00 6.76 -7.83
C ASP A 62 -15.43 6.53 -8.32
N THR A 63 -16.00 5.38 -7.97
CA THR A 63 -17.33 4.96 -8.40
C THR A 63 -18.22 4.71 -7.18
N PRO A 64 -19.42 5.32 -7.10
CA PRO A 64 -20.32 5.14 -5.95
C PRO A 64 -20.69 3.68 -5.71
N ILE A 65 -20.43 3.19 -4.50
CA ILE A 65 -20.70 1.81 -4.05
C ILE A 65 -22.12 1.72 -3.51
N ALA A 66 -22.90 0.73 -3.96
CA ALA A 66 -24.24 0.42 -3.45
C ALA A 66 -24.33 -0.94 -2.77
N GLY A 67 -23.31 -1.78 -2.93
CA GLY A 67 -23.21 -3.06 -2.27
C GLY A 67 -21.78 -3.57 -2.19
N PHE A 68 -21.50 -4.34 -1.15
CA PHE A 68 -20.21 -4.98 -0.95
C PHE A 68 -20.35 -6.32 -0.24
N GLN A 69 -19.44 -7.21 -0.52
CA GLN A 69 -19.21 -8.45 0.21
C GLN A 69 -17.71 -8.69 0.30
N PHE A 70 -17.26 -9.24 1.40
CA PHE A 70 -15.90 -9.74 1.58
C PHE A 70 -15.84 -10.79 2.67
N ASP A 71 -14.80 -11.59 2.64
CA ASP A 71 -14.44 -12.53 3.71
C ASP A 71 -13.25 -11.97 4.50
N LEU A 72 -13.31 -12.11 5.83
CA LEU A 72 -12.25 -11.69 6.75
C LEU A 72 -11.27 -12.84 6.96
N ASP A 73 -9.99 -12.54 6.87
CA ASP A 73 -8.91 -13.47 7.15
C ASP A 73 -8.25 -13.15 8.51
N GLY A 74 -7.82 -14.19 9.23
CA GLY A 74 -7.04 -14.10 10.48
C GLY A 74 -7.84 -14.00 11.76
N ALA A 75 -9.11 -13.60 11.74
CA ALA A 75 -9.95 -13.46 12.92
C ALA A 75 -11.39 -13.91 12.66
N SER A 76 -12.20 -13.98 13.72
CA SER A 76 -13.64 -14.20 13.61
C SER A 76 -14.41 -12.90 13.88
N ILE A 77 -15.47 -12.67 13.11
CA ILE A 77 -16.33 -11.49 13.24
C ILE A 77 -17.37 -11.75 14.35
N VAL A 78 -17.39 -10.89 15.35
CA VAL A 78 -18.39 -10.89 16.43
C VAL A 78 -19.58 -10.02 16.06
N SER A 79 -19.32 -8.83 15.50
CA SER A 79 -20.33 -7.92 15.01
C SER A 79 -19.78 -7.02 13.89
N ALA A 80 -20.67 -6.44 13.09
CA ALA A 80 -20.33 -5.51 12.02
C ALA A 80 -21.34 -4.35 12.02
N ALA A 81 -20.84 -3.10 12.16
CA ALA A 81 -21.67 -1.90 12.24
C ALA A 81 -20.82 -0.64 11.94
N GLY A 82 -21.44 0.53 11.93
CA GLY A 82 -20.74 1.80 11.82
C GLY A 82 -20.27 2.15 10.40
N GLY A 83 -19.36 3.11 10.33
CA GLY A 83 -18.79 3.60 9.08
C GLY A 83 -19.77 4.31 8.17
N ASN A 84 -19.31 4.59 6.95
CA ASN A 84 -20.12 5.26 5.92
C ASN A 84 -21.30 4.41 5.46
N SER A 85 -21.19 3.07 5.55
CA SER A 85 -22.26 2.16 5.17
C SER A 85 -23.49 2.30 6.09
N GLU A 86 -23.28 2.33 7.40
CA GLU A 86 -24.38 2.57 8.35
C GLU A 86 -24.95 3.98 8.21
N ALA A 87 -24.07 4.99 8.07
CA ALA A 87 -24.48 6.37 7.88
C ALA A 87 -25.36 6.57 6.62
N ALA A 88 -25.07 5.80 5.55
CA ALA A 88 -25.86 5.77 4.31
C ALA A 88 -27.12 4.89 4.40
N GLY A 89 -27.30 4.16 5.50
CA GLY A 89 -28.46 3.31 5.73
C GLY A 89 -28.41 1.97 4.98
N PHE A 90 -27.23 1.41 4.80
CA PHE A 90 -27.05 0.07 4.25
C PHE A 90 -27.59 -0.98 5.22
N MET A 91 -28.12 -2.05 4.65
CA MET A 91 -28.40 -3.26 5.42
C MET A 91 -27.12 -4.08 5.51
N ILE A 92 -26.68 -4.32 6.74
CA ILE A 92 -25.45 -5.08 7.03
C ILE A 92 -25.86 -6.45 7.57
N SER A 93 -25.21 -7.48 7.09
CA SER A 93 -25.30 -8.85 7.58
C SER A 93 -23.89 -9.42 7.67
N ALA A 94 -23.56 -10.02 8.80
CA ALA A 94 -22.29 -10.68 9.01
C ALA A 94 -22.49 -12.08 9.64
N ASN A 95 -21.55 -12.95 9.36
CA ASN A 95 -21.33 -14.20 10.08
C ASN A 95 -19.86 -14.22 10.57
N ASP A 96 -19.41 -15.34 11.09
CA ASP A 96 -18.06 -15.46 11.68
C ASP A 96 -16.90 -15.08 10.72
N ALA A 97 -17.12 -15.11 9.41
CA ALA A 97 -16.08 -14.86 8.40
C ALA A 97 -16.47 -13.87 7.30
N THR A 98 -17.75 -13.72 6.96
CA THR A 98 -18.20 -12.96 5.81
C THR A 98 -19.04 -11.76 6.22
N VAL A 99 -18.81 -10.63 5.59
CA VAL A 99 -19.67 -9.42 5.68
C VAL A 99 -20.35 -9.16 4.35
N LEU A 100 -21.63 -8.85 4.40
CA LEU A 100 -22.44 -8.40 3.27
C LEU A 100 -23.12 -7.08 3.64
N GLY A 101 -22.94 -6.06 2.82
CA GLY A 101 -23.62 -4.78 2.96
C GLY A 101 -24.26 -4.35 1.64
N PHE A 102 -25.52 -3.86 1.68
CA PHE A 102 -26.18 -3.37 0.48
C PHE A 102 -27.25 -2.32 0.79
N SER A 103 -27.48 -1.45 -0.18
CA SER A 103 -28.50 -0.42 -0.11
C SER A 103 -29.80 -0.87 -0.75
N LEU A 104 -30.92 -0.82 0.01
CA LEU A 104 -32.28 -1.01 -0.54
C LEU A 104 -32.93 0.30 -1.02
N SER A 105 -32.39 1.43 -0.56
CA SER A 105 -32.94 2.75 -0.89
C SER A 105 -32.29 3.36 -2.13
N GLY A 106 -31.23 2.74 -2.67
CA GLY A 106 -30.39 3.30 -3.73
C GLY A 106 -29.36 4.32 -3.21
N ALA A 107 -29.18 4.41 -1.89
CA ALA A 107 -28.08 5.20 -1.32
C ALA A 107 -26.73 4.55 -1.67
N THR A 108 -25.71 5.36 -1.80
CA THR A 108 -24.35 4.94 -2.10
C THR A 108 -23.36 5.56 -1.13
N ILE A 109 -22.21 4.93 -1.00
CA ILE A 109 -21.01 5.55 -0.40
C ILE A 109 -20.02 5.83 -1.51
N ASP A 110 -19.30 6.93 -1.41
CA ASP A 110 -18.32 7.40 -2.41
C ASP A 110 -17.09 8.02 -1.74
N GLY A 111 -16.06 8.30 -2.55
CA GLY A 111 -14.80 8.86 -2.07
C GLY A 111 -13.99 7.87 -1.24
N CYS A 112 -13.54 8.28 -0.08
CA CYS A 112 -12.67 7.48 0.78
C CYS A 112 -13.08 7.58 2.25
N GLY A 113 -12.70 6.59 3.06
CA GLY A 113 -12.96 6.60 4.50
C GLY A 113 -13.23 5.21 5.07
N THR A 114 -13.88 5.17 6.23
CA THR A 114 -14.27 3.92 6.87
C THR A 114 -15.56 3.37 6.23
N MET A 115 -15.47 2.20 5.61
CA MET A 115 -16.62 1.50 5.06
C MET A 115 -17.53 0.96 6.17
N ILE A 116 -16.92 0.20 7.08
CA ILE A 116 -17.60 -0.47 8.20
C ILE A 116 -16.59 -0.76 9.32
N GLU A 117 -17.05 -0.92 10.54
CA GLU A 117 -16.27 -1.35 11.69
C GLU A 117 -16.71 -2.77 12.10
N LEU A 118 -15.72 -3.63 12.35
CA LEU A 118 -15.90 -5.00 12.79
C LEU A 118 -15.43 -5.15 14.23
N GLU A 119 -16.25 -5.77 15.05
CA GLU A 119 -15.81 -6.30 16.34
C GLU A 119 -15.27 -7.71 16.11
N LEU A 120 -14.05 -7.98 16.54
CA LEU A 120 -13.31 -9.20 16.21
C LEU A 120 -12.98 -10.04 17.47
N ASP A 121 -12.98 -11.34 17.29
CA ASP A 121 -12.28 -12.28 18.18
C ASP A 121 -10.99 -12.71 17.47
N GLY A 122 -9.87 -12.05 17.84
CA GLY A 122 -8.58 -12.18 17.19
C GLY A 122 -8.14 -10.89 16.48
N SER A 123 -7.10 -10.98 15.64
CA SER A 123 -6.59 -9.89 14.82
C SER A 123 -6.78 -10.21 13.35
N ALA A 124 -7.35 -9.28 12.61
CA ALA A 124 -7.47 -9.41 11.15
C ALA A 124 -6.08 -9.42 10.49
N SER A 125 -5.93 -10.24 9.47
CA SER A 125 -4.72 -10.30 8.63
C SER A 125 -4.97 -9.90 7.17
N GLY A 126 -6.24 -9.75 6.76
CA GLY A 126 -6.57 -9.37 5.41
C GLY A 126 -8.05 -9.56 5.07
N LEU A 127 -8.39 -9.26 3.80
CA LEU A 127 -9.70 -9.52 3.21
C LEU A 127 -9.55 -10.35 1.94
N SER A 128 -10.48 -11.29 1.74
CA SER A 128 -10.58 -12.11 0.53
C SER A 128 -12.03 -12.13 0.00
N GLY A 129 -12.26 -12.73 -1.17
CA GLY A 129 -13.61 -12.82 -1.73
C GLY A 129 -14.31 -11.46 -1.95
N ILE A 130 -13.53 -10.41 -2.22
CA ILE A 130 -14.02 -9.03 -2.34
C ILE A 130 -14.91 -8.89 -3.57
N ILE A 131 -16.14 -8.44 -3.36
CA ILE A 131 -17.12 -8.12 -4.39
C ILE A 131 -17.72 -6.76 -4.05
N ILE A 132 -17.53 -5.79 -4.92
CA ILE A 132 -18.07 -4.44 -4.77
C ILE A 132 -18.96 -4.15 -5.97
N SER A 133 -20.09 -3.51 -5.75
CA SER A 133 -21.06 -3.20 -6.81
C SER A 133 -21.59 -1.77 -6.75
N ASP A 134 -21.87 -1.23 -7.94
CA ASP A 134 -22.55 0.05 -8.12
C ASP A 134 -24.08 -0.05 -7.91
N ALA A 135 -24.78 1.08 -8.05
CA ALA A 135 -26.24 1.15 -7.90
C ALA A 135 -27.02 0.45 -9.02
N ALA A 136 -26.37 0.08 -10.12
CA ALA A 136 -26.96 -0.74 -11.20
C ALA A 136 -26.74 -2.24 -10.96
N GLY A 137 -25.98 -2.60 -9.92
CA GLY A 137 -25.60 -3.98 -9.62
C GLY A 137 -24.45 -4.48 -10.49
N SER A 138 -23.74 -3.58 -11.14
CA SER A 138 -22.53 -3.93 -11.88
C SER A 138 -21.34 -4.03 -10.92
N GLU A 139 -20.50 -5.02 -11.11
CA GLU A 139 -19.29 -5.19 -10.32
C GLU A 139 -18.30 -4.06 -10.61
N ILE A 140 -17.74 -3.49 -9.54
CA ILE A 140 -16.61 -2.57 -9.57
C ILE A 140 -15.36 -3.41 -9.24
N SER A 141 -14.34 -3.36 -10.11
CA SER A 141 -13.07 -4.06 -9.85
C SER A 141 -12.36 -3.42 -8.67
N TYR A 142 -12.09 -4.21 -7.63
CA TYR A 142 -11.42 -3.79 -6.41
C TYR A 142 -10.20 -4.66 -6.13
N THR A 143 -9.20 -4.05 -5.51
CA THR A 143 -8.01 -4.72 -5.00
C THR A 143 -7.94 -4.60 -3.49
N TYR A 144 -7.34 -5.59 -2.83
CA TYR A 144 -6.97 -5.45 -1.43
C TYR A 144 -5.71 -4.59 -1.34
N PHE A 145 -5.73 -3.57 -0.49
CA PHE A 145 -4.59 -2.75 -0.16
C PHE A 145 -3.97 -3.29 1.14
N ASP A 146 -2.75 -3.76 1.09
CA ASP A 146 -2.07 -4.43 2.20
C ASP A 146 -1.42 -3.48 3.22
N GLY A 147 -1.64 -2.18 3.06
CA GLY A 147 -1.11 -1.16 3.98
C GLY A 147 0.25 -0.61 3.56
N GLY A 148 0.69 -0.92 2.36
CA GLY A 148 1.98 -0.46 1.84
C GLY A 148 3.18 -1.17 2.46
N GLU A 149 2.97 -2.28 3.19
CA GLU A 149 4.05 -3.22 3.44
C GLU A 149 4.30 -4.01 2.15
N GLY A 150 5.18 -3.51 1.30
CA GLY A 150 5.63 -4.21 0.13
C GLY A 150 4.66 -4.23 -1.05
N SER A 151 4.01 -3.13 -1.40
CA SER A 151 3.73 -2.89 -2.80
C SER A 151 5.08 -2.75 -3.48
N ASP A 152 5.46 -3.77 -4.27
CA ASP A 152 6.69 -3.96 -5.04
C ASP A 152 7.22 -2.69 -5.77
N GLY A 153 7.26 -1.58 -5.09
CA GLY A 153 7.99 -0.39 -5.47
C GLY A 153 9.39 -0.49 -4.88
N PRO A 154 10.43 -0.24 -5.63
CA PRO A 154 11.79 -0.28 -5.13
C PRO A 154 11.97 0.79 -4.06
N CYS A 155 11.94 0.38 -2.80
CA CYS A 155 12.24 1.24 -1.66
C CYS A 155 13.67 1.03 -1.23
N CYS A 156 14.56 1.87 -1.75
CA CYS A 156 15.96 1.88 -1.33
C CYS A 156 16.06 2.10 0.18
N GLY A 157 16.68 1.15 0.91
CA GLY A 157 16.83 1.19 2.35
C GLY A 157 15.90 0.26 3.14
N ASP A 158 15.09 -0.58 2.46
CA ASP A 158 14.23 -1.57 3.11
C ASP A 158 14.96 -2.89 3.48
N GLY A 159 16.20 -3.04 3.02
CA GLY A 159 17.07 -4.21 3.25
C GLY A 159 16.81 -5.38 2.30
N GLU A 160 15.97 -5.22 1.28
CA GLU A 160 15.69 -6.23 0.26
C GLU A 160 15.87 -5.66 -1.15
N CYS A 161 16.82 -6.20 -1.93
CA CYS A 161 16.98 -5.84 -3.34
C CYS A 161 15.82 -6.39 -4.17
N ASN A 162 14.82 -5.57 -4.44
CA ASN A 162 13.58 -6.01 -5.12
C ASN A 162 13.08 -5.01 -6.19
N GLY A 163 12.01 -5.36 -6.89
CA GLY A 163 11.39 -4.49 -7.89
C GLY A 163 12.34 -4.09 -9.02
N ASN A 164 12.63 -2.80 -9.15
CA ASN A 164 13.56 -2.26 -10.15
C ASN A 164 14.89 -1.80 -9.52
N GLU A 165 15.16 -2.22 -8.30
CA GLU A 165 16.40 -1.91 -7.61
C GLU A 165 17.59 -2.67 -8.19
N ASN A 166 18.72 -2.02 -8.14
CA ASN A 166 20.00 -2.60 -8.51
C ASN A 166 21.11 -1.81 -7.79
N SER A 167 22.32 -2.31 -7.85
CA SER A 167 23.48 -1.68 -7.21
C SER A 167 23.81 -0.25 -7.70
N ASP A 168 23.23 0.18 -8.82
CA ASP A 168 23.45 1.54 -9.35
C ASP A 168 22.47 2.56 -8.75
N ASN A 169 21.22 2.14 -8.46
CA ASN A 169 20.18 3.03 -7.94
C ASN A 169 19.82 2.79 -6.48
N CYS A 170 20.19 1.63 -5.94
CA CYS A 170 19.99 1.26 -4.55
C CYS A 170 21.15 0.40 -4.01
N PRO A 171 22.34 0.96 -3.79
CA PRO A 171 23.50 0.22 -3.32
C PRO A 171 23.39 -0.28 -1.88
N GLU A 172 22.45 0.23 -1.08
CA GLU A 172 22.24 -0.18 0.32
C GLU A 172 21.52 -1.53 0.42
N ASP A 173 20.61 -1.82 -0.49
CA ASP A 173 19.82 -3.04 -0.51
C ASP A 173 20.34 -4.02 -1.55
N CYS A 174 20.87 -3.51 -2.66
CA CYS A 174 21.47 -4.29 -3.73
C CYS A 174 23.00 -4.23 -3.62
N GLU A 175 23.60 -5.06 -2.78
CA GLU A 175 25.05 -5.23 -2.79
C GLU A 175 25.49 -5.65 -4.20
N ASP A 176 26.51 -4.98 -4.72
CA ASP A 176 27.18 -5.40 -5.96
C ASP A 176 27.84 -6.76 -5.67
N ASP A 177 27.08 -7.83 -5.90
CA ASP A 177 27.63 -9.18 -5.92
C ASP A 177 28.64 -9.27 -7.07
N GLY A 178 29.77 -8.65 -6.94
CA GLY A 178 30.87 -8.64 -7.91
C GLY A 178 30.84 -9.79 -8.94
N PRO A 179 31.68 -9.88 -9.88
CA PRO A 179 31.52 -10.74 -11.06
C PRO A 179 31.04 -12.14 -10.69
N TYR A 180 29.85 -12.49 -11.13
CA TYR A 180 29.20 -13.76 -10.89
C TYR A 180 30.02 -14.90 -11.53
N CYS A 181 30.66 -15.69 -10.69
CA CYS A 181 31.18 -16.99 -11.11
C CYS A 181 30.02 -18.00 -11.13
N GLY A 182 29.45 -18.31 -12.29
CA GLY A 182 28.46 -19.37 -12.40
C GLY A 182 27.31 -19.16 -13.37
N ASP A 183 27.23 -18.02 -14.03
CA ASP A 183 26.25 -17.73 -15.10
C ASP A 183 26.65 -18.33 -16.47
N GLY A 184 27.86 -18.89 -16.56
CA GLY A 184 28.41 -19.46 -17.80
C GLY A 184 29.13 -18.45 -18.69
N GLU A 185 29.33 -17.22 -18.22
CA GLU A 185 30.10 -16.18 -18.89
C GLU A 185 31.23 -15.70 -17.97
N CYS A 186 32.45 -15.66 -18.47
CA CYS A 186 33.61 -15.13 -17.76
C CYS A 186 33.54 -13.60 -17.75
N ASN A 187 33.03 -13.00 -16.69
CA ASN A 187 32.88 -11.56 -16.52
C ASN A 187 33.94 -11.09 -15.52
N GLY A 188 35.12 -10.78 -15.98
CA GLY A 188 36.20 -10.28 -15.17
C GLY A 188 37.55 -10.91 -15.50
N ASP A 189 38.60 -10.46 -14.85
CA ASP A 189 39.94 -11.03 -14.99
C ASP A 189 40.02 -12.40 -14.25
N GLU A 190 39.65 -13.49 -14.93
CA GLU A 190 40.09 -14.83 -14.53
C GLU A 190 41.51 -15.14 -15.01
#